data_9b70b834bff80d2d32ae21679a207c9b
#
_entry.id   9b70b834bff80d2d32ae21679a207c9b
#
_cell.length_a   1.000
_cell.length_b   1.000
_cell.length_c   1.000
_cell.angle_alpha   90.00
_cell.angle_beta   90.00
_cell.angle_gamma   90.00
#
_symmetry.space_group_name_H-M   'P 1'
#
loop_
_entity.id
_entity.type
_entity.pdbx_description
1 polymer ?
#
loop_
_entity_poly.entity_id
_entity_poly.type
_entity_poly.pdbx_seq_one_letter_code
_entity_poly.pdbx_strand_id
1 'polypeptide(L)'
;MENKIHRIQILNPRSILSYILNIETATKNCSVALAKQGKTILCKEIAEEGYSHAERLHVFMEEIIKEAGITFQDLSAIAVSQGPGSYTGLRIGVSAAKGLCYALGVPLIAVDTLQVLASQAKVSNGSIIPMLDARRMEVYSAIFTPNFENKRAVQAEIITENSFE
;
A
#
# COMPACT_ATOMS: atom_id res chain seq x y z
N MET A 1 17.58 -17.83 26.48
CA MET A 1 17.28 -16.91 25.35
C MET A 1 15.81 -16.56 25.41
N GLU A 2 15.48 -15.42 26.02
CA GLU A 2 14.10 -14.99 26.19
C GLU A 2 13.57 -14.36 24.91
N ASN A 3 12.50 -14.95 24.35
CA ASN A 3 11.72 -14.39 23.26
C ASN A 3 11.02 -13.12 23.76
N LYS A 4 11.57 -11.96 23.43
CA LYS A 4 10.85 -10.69 23.58
C LYS A 4 9.73 -10.62 22.55
N ILE A 5 8.55 -11.11 22.92
CA ILE A 5 7.30 -10.80 22.24
C ILE A 5 7.10 -9.30 22.37
N HIS A 6 7.19 -8.58 21.26
CA HIS A 6 6.84 -7.16 21.23
C HIS A 6 5.34 -7.03 21.53
N ARG A 7 5.05 -6.59 22.75
CA ARG A 7 3.70 -6.25 23.19
C ARG A 7 3.19 -5.16 22.25
N ILE A 8 2.13 -5.49 21.51
CA ILE A 8 1.29 -4.49 20.86
C ILE A 8 0.73 -3.62 22.00
N GLN A 9 1.25 -2.41 22.15
CA GLN A 9 0.64 -1.43 23.04
C GLN A 9 -0.71 -1.06 22.44
N ILE A 10 -1.76 -1.45 23.13
CA ILE A 10 -3.12 -0.98 22.84
C ILE A 10 -3.10 0.52 23.03
N LEU A 11 -3.18 1.24 21.93
CA LEU A 11 -3.15 2.69 21.90
C LEU A 11 -4.31 3.29 22.71
N ASN A 12 -3.94 4.31 23.44
CA ASN A 12 -4.73 5.31 24.17
C ASN A 12 -6.14 5.57 23.57
N PRO A 13 -7.22 5.69 24.37
CA PRO A 13 -8.60 5.87 23.89
C PRO A 13 -8.90 7.20 23.18
N ARG A 14 -7.88 7.87 22.66
CA ARG A 14 -8.04 9.10 21.89
C ARG A 14 -8.58 8.93 20.47
N SER A 15 -8.82 7.73 19.97
CA SER A 15 -9.26 7.57 18.59
C SER A 15 -10.48 6.69 18.40
N ILE A 16 -11.63 7.18 18.77
CA ILE A 16 -12.90 6.73 18.16
C ILE A 16 -12.90 7.04 16.64
N LEU A 17 -11.99 7.89 16.18
CA LEU A 17 -11.82 8.28 14.77
C LEU A 17 -10.36 8.06 14.36
N SER A 18 -10.02 6.84 13.92
CA SER A 18 -8.70 6.58 13.36
C SER A 18 -8.68 6.94 11.86
N TYR A 19 -7.88 7.96 11.51
CA TYR A 19 -7.58 8.31 10.13
C TYR A 19 -6.27 7.65 9.71
N ILE A 20 -6.28 6.98 8.57
CA ILE A 20 -5.09 6.39 7.95
C ILE A 20 -4.91 7.01 6.57
N LEU A 21 -3.74 7.59 6.32
CA LEU A 21 -3.36 8.06 5.00
C LEU A 21 -2.67 6.91 4.28
N ASN A 22 -3.19 6.53 3.10
CA ASN A 22 -2.69 5.44 2.29
C ASN A 22 -1.99 5.99 1.06
N ILE A 23 -0.78 5.50 0.78
CA ILE A 23 0.08 5.96 -0.32
C ILE A 23 0.35 4.78 -1.26
N GLU A 24 0.05 4.96 -2.54
CA GLU A 24 0.34 3.97 -3.57
C GLU A 24 1.14 4.60 -4.72
N THR A 25 2.34 4.10 -4.92
CA THR A 25 3.27 4.56 -5.96
C THR A 25 4.03 3.41 -6.62
N ALA A 26 3.61 2.17 -6.38
CA ALA A 26 4.29 0.97 -6.88
C ALA A 26 4.10 0.75 -8.39
N THR A 27 3.12 1.41 -9.02
CA THR A 27 2.79 1.29 -10.44
C THR A 27 2.93 2.65 -11.13
N LYS A 28 2.45 2.78 -12.37
CA LYS A 28 2.35 4.08 -13.06
C LYS A 28 1.33 5.01 -12.41
N ASN A 29 0.34 4.46 -11.71
CA ASN A 29 -0.63 5.23 -10.97
C ASN A 29 0.01 5.77 -9.67
N CYS A 30 -0.16 7.07 -9.44
CA CYS A 30 0.16 7.71 -8.17
C CYS A 30 -1.16 8.01 -7.46
N SER A 31 -1.39 7.42 -6.31
CA SER A 31 -2.61 7.70 -5.55
C SER A 31 -2.35 7.92 -4.07
N VAL A 32 -3.22 8.73 -3.48
CA VAL A 32 -3.33 8.94 -2.03
C VAL A 32 -4.78 8.77 -1.65
N ALA A 33 -5.04 8.00 -0.60
CA ALA A 33 -6.37 7.81 -0.07
C ALA A 33 -6.42 8.04 1.43
N LEU A 34 -7.48 8.66 1.91
CA LEU A 34 -7.75 8.80 3.34
C LEU A 34 -8.83 7.80 3.75
N ALA A 35 -8.50 6.96 4.70
CA ALA A 35 -9.46 6.05 5.32
C ALA A 35 -9.82 6.52 6.73
N LYS A 36 -11.08 6.32 7.09
CA LYS A 36 -11.61 6.56 8.43
C LYS A 36 -12.30 5.30 8.91
N GLN A 37 -11.87 4.74 10.04
CA GLN A 37 -12.44 3.50 10.59
C GLN A 37 -12.51 2.35 9.57
N GLY A 38 -11.44 2.16 8.79
CA GLY A 38 -11.34 1.10 7.79
C GLY A 38 -12.11 1.34 6.49
N LYS A 39 -12.74 2.50 6.30
CA LYS A 39 -13.44 2.87 5.07
C LYS A 39 -12.74 4.03 4.39
N THR A 40 -12.44 3.91 3.12
CA THR A 40 -11.93 5.03 2.30
C THR A 40 -13.01 6.10 2.21
N ILE A 41 -12.65 7.33 2.56
CA ILE A 41 -13.55 8.50 2.52
C ILE A 41 -13.16 9.49 1.42
N LEU A 42 -11.88 9.58 1.07
CA LEU A 42 -11.36 10.40 -0.03
C LEU A 42 -10.26 9.63 -0.76
N CYS A 43 -10.14 9.84 -2.06
CA CYS A 43 -9.06 9.32 -2.89
C CYS A 43 -8.73 10.31 -3.99
N LYS A 44 -7.43 10.52 -4.22
CA LYS A 44 -6.92 11.28 -5.38
C LYS A 44 -5.89 10.43 -6.08
N GLU A 45 -5.98 10.36 -7.40
CA GLU A 45 -5.10 9.54 -8.20
C GLU A 45 -4.83 10.15 -9.57
N ILE A 46 -3.72 9.77 -10.17
CA ILE A 46 -3.35 10.11 -11.54
C ILE A 46 -2.52 8.98 -12.16
N ALA A 47 -2.90 8.59 -13.37
CA ALA A 47 -2.20 7.58 -14.16
C ALA A 47 -1.73 8.12 -15.53
N GLU A 48 -1.73 9.44 -15.72
CA GLU A 48 -1.38 10.07 -16.98
C GLU A 48 0.13 10.07 -17.23
N GLU A 49 0.52 9.91 -18.51
CA GLU A 49 1.90 10.07 -18.94
C GLU A 49 2.32 11.55 -18.82
N GLY A 50 3.51 11.78 -18.25
CA GLY A 50 4.08 13.13 -18.11
C GLY A 50 4.12 13.71 -16.71
N TYR A 51 3.43 13.12 -15.75
CA TYR A 51 3.52 13.51 -14.34
C TYR A 51 4.41 12.55 -13.55
N SER A 52 5.34 13.10 -12.77
CA SER A 52 6.13 12.27 -11.85
C SER A 52 5.39 12.07 -10.53
N HIS A 53 5.56 10.88 -9.94
CA HIS A 53 5.05 10.60 -8.59
C HIS A 53 5.53 11.65 -7.58
N ALA A 54 6.77 12.17 -7.74
CA ALA A 54 7.34 13.16 -6.86
C ALA A 54 6.58 14.50 -6.88
N GLU A 55 6.05 14.89 -8.04
CA GLU A 55 5.33 16.17 -8.18
C GLU A 55 3.92 16.11 -7.62
N ARG A 56 3.24 14.97 -7.76
CA ARG A 56 1.83 14.85 -7.42
C ARG A 56 1.56 14.30 -6.02
N LEU A 57 2.43 13.45 -5.51
CA LEU A 57 2.21 12.78 -4.23
C LEU A 57 1.93 13.76 -3.08
N HIS A 58 2.81 14.75 -2.90
CA HIS A 58 2.68 15.72 -1.81
C HIS A 58 1.47 16.63 -1.99
N VAL A 59 1.17 17.03 -3.22
CA VAL A 59 -0.02 17.83 -3.54
C VAL A 59 -1.29 17.06 -3.16
N PHE A 60 -1.39 15.78 -3.53
CA PHE A 60 -2.55 14.95 -3.17
C PHE A 60 -2.71 14.77 -1.66
N MET A 61 -1.59 14.62 -0.92
CA MET A 61 -1.64 14.54 0.54
C MET A 61 -2.24 15.82 1.14
N GLU A 62 -1.76 16.99 0.73
CA GLU A 62 -2.25 18.29 1.23
C GLU A 62 -3.72 18.52 0.87
N GLU A 63 -4.09 18.24 -0.38
CA GLU A 63 -5.45 18.39 -0.86
C GLU A 63 -6.44 17.49 -0.10
N ILE A 64 -6.09 16.22 0.13
CA ILE A 64 -6.93 15.25 0.86
C ILE A 64 -7.14 15.69 2.31
N ILE A 65 -6.08 16.11 2.99
CA ILE A 65 -6.17 16.58 4.37
C ILE A 65 -7.06 17.83 4.46
N LYS A 66 -6.88 18.78 3.55
CA LYS A 66 -7.69 20.00 3.47
C LYS A 66 -9.16 19.69 3.17
N GLU A 67 -9.44 18.82 2.19
CA GLU A 67 -10.79 18.44 1.77
C GLU A 67 -11.53 17.67 2.88
N ALA A 68 -10.81 16.86 3.66
CA ALA A 68 -11.36 16.16 4.82
C ALA A 68 -11.65 17.07 6.01
N GLY A 69 -11.18 18.32 5.99
CA GLY A 69 -11.33 19.28 7.11
C GLY A 69 -10.55 18.87 8.37
N ILE A 70 -9.43 18.14 8.20
CA ILE A 70 -8.56 17.69 9.27
C ILE A 70 -7.15 18.26 9.11
N THR A 71 -6.28 17.95 10.05
CA THR A 71 -4.85 18.25 10.01
C THR A 71 -4.03 16.97 9.93
N PHE A 72 -2.75 17.05 9.56
CA PHE A 72 -1.86 15.89 9.59
C PHE A 72 -1.72 15.28 10.99
N GLN A 73 -1.88 16.07 12.05
CA GLN A 73 -1.83 15.62 13.45
C GLN A 73 -3.01 14.72 13.85
N ASP A 74 -4.08 14.73 13.06
CA ASP A 74 -5.25 13.85 13.28
C ASP A 74 -5.05 12.44 12.71
N LEU A 75 -3.95 12.22 11.95
CA LEU A 75 -3.62 10.92 11.41
C LEU A 75 -3.14 9.97 12.50
N SER A 76 -3.62 8.75 12.47
CA SER A 76 -3.27 7.67 13.41
C SER A 76 -2.18 6.74 12.87
N ALA A 77 -2.03 6.66 11.55
CA ALA A 77 -1.02 5.86 10.86
C ALA A 77 -0.87 6.33 9.40
N ILE A 78 0.26 5.98 8.80
CA ILE A 78 0.49 6.08 7.35
C ILE A 78 0.67 4.67 6.80
N ALA A 79 -0.09 4.30 5.76
CA ALA A 79 0.08 3.05 5.04
C ALA A 79 0.74 3.30 3.68
N VAL A 80 1.61 2.39 3.25
CA VAL A 80 2.30 2.50 1.97
C VAL A 80 2.56 1.11 1.38
N SER A 81 2.45 0.98 0.06
CA SER A 81 2.89 -0.23 -0.64
C SER A 81 4.40 -0.38 -0.55
N GLN A 82 4.84 -1.54 -0.05
CA GLN A 82 6.27 -1.85 0.14
C GLN A 82 6.92 -2.52 -1.09
N GLY A 83 6.12 -2.85 -2.11
CA GLY A 83 6.51 -3.61 -3.30
C GLY A 83 5.84 -4.98 -3.37
N PRO A 84 6.13 -5.69 -4.48
CA PRO A 84 6.96 -5.30 -5.62
C PRO A 84 6.35 -4.19 -6.46
N GLY A 85 7.17 -3.60 -7.36
CA GLY A 85 6.70 -2.56 -8.27
C GLY A 85 7.81 -1.65 -8.79
N SER A 86 7.43 -0.47 -9.29
CA SER A 86 8.35 0.54 -9.80
C SER A 86 9.39 0.93 -8.75
N TYR A 87 10.66 0.69 -9.02
CA TYR A 87 11.77 1.02 -8.12
C TYR A 87 11.77 2.50 -7.71
N THR A 88 11.63 3.39 -8.69
CA THR A 88 11.59 4.84 -8.44
C THR A 88 10.32 5.23 -7.67
N GLY A 89 9.17 4.72 -8.09
CA GLY A 89 7.89 5.01 -7.43
C GLY A 89 7.89 4.57 -5.97
N LEU A 90 8.31 3.34 -5.68
CA LEU A 90 8.40 2.82 -4.32
C LEU A 90 9.33 3.66 -3.44
N ARG A 91 10.49 4.11 -3.96
CA ARG A 91 11.39 4.98 -3.18
C ARG A 91 10.74 6.31 -2.83
N ILE A 92 10.00 6.92 -3.76
CA ILE A 92 9.28 8.18 -3.54
C ILE A 92 8.22 7.97 -2.45
N GLY A 93 7.32 6.99 -2.60
CA GLY A 93 6.23 6.74 -1.66
C GLY A 93 6.71 6.35 -0.27
N VAL A 94 7.67 5.41 -0.18
CA VAL A 94 8.21 4.95 1.10
C VAL A 94 8.99 6.05 1.81
N SER A 95 9.75 6.89 1.08
CA SER A 95 10.45 8.02 1.70
C SER A 95 9.48 9.06 2.26
N ALA A 96 8.45 9.40 1.51
CA ALA A 96 7.40 10.32 1.96
C ALA A 96 6.66 9.77 3.18
N ALA A 97 6.25 8.49 3.15
CA ALA A 97 5.58 7.84 4.27
C ALA A 97 6.44 7.82 5.54
N LYS A 98 7.73 7.46 5.41
CA LYS A 98 8.68 7.47 6.55
C LYS A 98 8.88 8.88 7.11
N GLY A 99 9.01 9.89 6.23
CA GLY A 99 9.14 11.28 6.65
C GLY A 99 7.94 11.76 7.45
N LEU A 100 6.72 11.47 6.98
CA LEU A 100 5.48 11.78 7.69
C LEU A 100 5.38 11.05 9.03
N CYS A 101 5.64 9.75 9.06
CA CYS A 101 5.61 8.97 10.30
C CYS A 101 6.58 9.53 11.34
N TYR A 102 7.79 9.88 10.91
CA TYR A 102 8.78 10.48 11.79
C TYR A 102 8.34 11.85 12.34
N ALA A 103 7.83 12.71 11.46
CA ALA A 103 7.40 14.07 11.85
C ALA A 103 6.17 14.07 12.77
N LEU A 104 5.26 13.11 12.57
CA LEU A 104 3.99 13.03 13.30
C LEU A 104 4.05 12.09 14.53
N GLY A 105 5.08 11.28 14.65
CA GLY A 105 5.17 10.26 15.70
C GLY A 105 4.13 9.13 15.56
N VAL A 106 3.69 8.82 14.34
CA VAL A 106 2.68 7.79 14.06
C VAL A 106 3.31 6.55 13.41
N PRO A 107 2.70 5.36 13.55
CA PRO A 107 3.22 4.13 12.97
C PRO A 107 3.12 4.12 11.44
N LEU A 108 4.09 3.43 10.80
CA LEU A 108 4.09 3.06 9.39
C LEU A 108 3.49 1.67 9.22
N ILE A 109 2.54 1.53 8.29
CA ILE A 109 1.95 0.26 7.87
C ILE A 109 2.48 -0.05 6.47
N ALA A 110 3.31 -1.09 6.37
CA ALA A 110 3.80 -1.58 5.08
C ALA A 110 2.87 -2.67 4.55
N VAL A 111 2.39 -2.51 3.31
CA VAL A 111 1.45 -3.44 2.68
C VAL A 111 2.07 -4.00 1.40
N ASP A 112 1.96 -5.30 1.19
CA ASP A 112 2.42 -5.95 -0.03
C ASP A 112 1.55 -5.53 -1.23
N THR A 113 2.20 -5.07 -2.32
CA THR A 113 1.49 -4.59 -3.51
C THR A 113 0.64 -5.70 -4.16
N LEU A 114 1.14 -6.93 -4.19
CA LEU A 114 0.38 -8.05 -4.74
C LEU A 114 -0.79 -8.45 -3.86
N GLN A 115 -0.70 -8.26 -2.54
CA GLN A 115 -1.83 -8.46 -1.64
C GLN A 115 -2.93 -7.41 -1.86
N VAL A 116 -2.55 -6.15 -2.08
CA VAL A 116 -3.50 -5.10 -2.45
C VAL A 116 -4.21 -5.44 -3.75
N LEU A 117 -3.45 -5.89 -4.77
CA LEU A 117 -4.03 -6.30 -6.04
C LEU A 117 -4.96 -7.51 -5.89
N ALA A 118 -4.54 -8.52 -5.14
CA ALA A 118 -5.35 -9.72 -4.85
C ALA A 118 -6.67 -9.37 -4.16
N SER A 119 -6.68 -8.39 -3.26
CA SER A 119 -7.87 -8.00 -2.49
C SER A 119 -9.03 -7.46 -3.35
N GLN A 120 -8.76 -7.11 -4.60
CA GLN A 120 -9.78 -6.67 -5.55
C GLN A 120 -10.51 -7.83 -6.24
N ALA A 121 -9.94 -9.04 -6.19
CA ALA A 121 -10.56 -10.22 -6.78
C ALA A 121 -11.73 -10.73 -5.91
N LYS A 122 -12.83 -11.08 -6.57
CA LYS A 122 -14.02 -11.66 -5.93
C LYS A 122 -14.18 -13.09 -6.43
N VAL A 123 -13.53 -14.03 -5.76
CA VAL A 123 -13.60 -15.44 -6.08
C VAL A 123 -13.98 -16.24 -4.84
N SER A 124 -14.77 -17.31 -5.01
CA SER A 124 -15.18 -18.18 -3.91
C SER A 124 -14.36 -19.47 -3.81
N ASN A 125 -13.69 -19.85 -4.92
CA ASN A 125 -12.92 -21.09 -5.03
C ASN A 125 -11.62 -20.86 -5.80
N GLY A 126 -10.65 -21.79 -5.65
CA GLY A 126 -9.40 -21.76 -6.37
C GLY A 126 -8.31 -20.92 -5.70
N SER A 127 -7.49 -20.27 -6.51
CA SER A 127 -6.39 -19.41 -6.05
C SER A 127 -6.41 -18.08 -6.79
N ILE A 128 -5.98 -17.03 -6.12
CA ILE A 128 -5.78 -15.71 -6.71
C ILE A 128 -4.28 -15.57 -6.97
N ILE A 129 -3.92 -15.27 -8.22
CA ILE A 129 -2.53 -15.11 -8.65
C ILE A 129 -2.35 -13.68 -9.20
N PRO A 130 -2.15 -12.68 -8.34
CA PRO A 130 -1.85 -11.32 -8.78
C PRO A 130 -0.47 -11.30 -9.44
N MET A 131 -0.34 -10.52 -10.51
CA MET A 131 0.89 -10.39 -11.28
C MET A 131 1.18 -8.93 -11.57
N LEU A 132 2.45 -8.55 -11.46
CA LEU A 132 2.97 -7.26 -11.91
C LEU A 132 4.11 -7.49 -12.89
N ASP A 133 4.12 -6.74 -13.98
CA ASP A 133 5.18 -6.78 -14.99
C ASP A 133 6.53 -6.41 -14.35
N ALA A 134 7.48 -7.34 -14.38
CA ALA A 134 8.86 -7.16 -13.94
C ALA A 134 9.81 -6.86 -15.12
N ARG A 135 9.26 -6.69 -16.34
CA ARG A 135 9.94 -6.56 -17.63
C ARG A 135 10.61 -7.86 -18.08
N ARG A 136 11.08 -7.90 -19.35
CA ARG A 136 11.85 -9.03 -19.94
C ARG A 136 11.16 -10.39 -19.84
N MET A 137 9.84 -10.44 -20.07
CA MET A 137 9.02 -11.66 -19.93
C MET A 137 8.98 -12.23 -18.51
N GLU A 138 9.27 -11.42 -17.51
CA GLU A 138 9.12 -11.77 -16.11
C GLU A 138 7.95 -11.04 -15.47
N VAL A 139 7.35 -11.68 -14.48
CA VAL A 139 6.35 -11.09 -13.59
C VAL A 139 6.74 -11.28 -12.14
N TYR A 140 6.39 -10.32 -11.30
CA TYR A 140 6.26 -10.57 -9.87
C TYR A 140 4.91 -11.21 -9.62
N SER A 141 4.89 -12.39 -9.01
CA SER A 141 3.67 -13.11 -8.68
C SER A 141 3.67 -13.62 -7.25
N ALA A 142 2.50 -13.86 -6.73
CA ALA A 142 2.25 -14.56 -5.46
C ALA A 142 0.99 -15.41 -5.61
N ILE A 143 0.73 -16.33 -4.70
CA ILE A 143 -0.50 -17.13 -4.72
C ILE A 143 -1.23 -16.93 -3.40
N PHE A 144 -2.50 -16.56 -3.48
CA PHE A 144 -3.38 -16.38 -2.33
C PHE A 144 -4.59 -17.31 -2.40
N THR A 145 -5.14 -17.65 -1.23
CA THR A 145 -6.47 -18.25 -1.14
C THR A 145 -7.54 -17.21 -1.46
N PRO A 146 -8.82 -17.62 -1.67
CA PRO A 146 -9.94 -16.68 -1.76
C PRO A 146 -10.11 -15.78 -0.53
N ASN A 147 -9.59 -16.19 0.61
CA ASN A 147 -9.57 -15.40 1.86
C ASN A 147 -8.31 -14.55 2.03
N PHE A 148 -7.52 -14.39 0.95
CA PHE A 148 -6.28 -13.60 0.92
C PHE A 148 -5.15 -14.13 1.82
N GLU A 149 -5.20 -15.39 2.24
CA GLU A 149 -4.08 -16.04 2.91
C GLU A 149 -3.00 -16.39 1.89
N ASN A 150 -1.76 -16.10 2.23
CA ASN A 150 -0.62 -16.35 1.34
C ASN A 150 -0.31 -17.84 1.26
N LYS A 151 -0.44 -18.46 0.08
CA LYS A 151 -0.01 -19.83 -0.23
C LYS A 151 1.42 -19.89 -0.76
N ARG A 152 1.84 -18.88 -1.49
CA ARG A 152 3.18 -18.75 -2.05
C ARG A 152 3.62 -17.30 -1.98
N ALA A 153 4.77 -17.06 -1.36
CA ALA A 153 5.36 -15.73 -1.24
C ALA A 153 5.68 -15.13 -2.61
N VAL A 154 5.84 -13.82 -2.64
CA VAL A 154 6.23 -13.05 -3.83
C VAL A 154 7.54 -13.57 -4.39
N GLN A 155 7.57 -13.81 -5.69
CA GLN A 155 8.78 -14.13 -6.44
C GLN A 155 8.70 -13.58 -7.86
N ALA A 156 9.86 -13.39 -8.50
CA ALA A 156 9.96 -13.11 -9.92
C ALA A 156 9.95 -14.42 -10.69
N GLU A 157 9.14 -14.49 -11.74
CA GLU A 157 9.00 -15.68 -12.60
C GLU A 157 9.04 -15.29 -14.06
N ILE A 158 9.81 -16.05 -14.85
CA ILE A 158 9.75 -15.98 -16.30
C ILE A 158 8.47 -16.68 -16.74
N ILE A 159 7.63 -16.01 -17.53
CA ILE A 159 6.39 -16.58 -18.03
C ILE A 159 6.69 -17.52 -19.21
N THR A 160 6.24 -18.74 -19.09
CA THR A 160 6.30 -19.79 -20.11
C THR A 160 4.91 -20.38 -20.34
N GLU A 161 4.76 -21.25 -21.34
CA GLU A 161 3.49 -21.93 -21.63
C GLU A 161 2.98 -22.79 -20.44
N ASN A 162 3.91 -23.28 -19.60
CA ASN A 162 3.61 -24.16 -18.45
C ASN A 162 3.62 -23.40 -17.10
N SER A 163 3.65 -22.06 -17.13
CA SER A 163 3.62 -21.28 -15.90
C SER A 163 2.26 -21.40 -15.21
N PHE A 164 2.28 -21.72 -13.92
CA PHE A 164 1.08 -21.83 -13.07
C PHE A 164 0.18 -23.05 -13.32
N GLU A 165 0.71 -24.13 -13.95
CA GLU A 165 0.05 -25.43 -14.03
C GLU A 165 -0.07 -26.16 -12.66
#